data_745c2782129059441d94b37581420ef0
#
_entry.id   745c2782129059441d94b37581420ef0
#
_cell.length_a   1.000
_cell.length_b   1.000
_cell.length_c   1.000
_cell.angle_alpha   90.00
_cell.angle_beta   90.00
_cell.angle_gamma   90.00
#
_symmetry.space_group_name_H-M   'P 1'
#
loop_
_entity.id
_entity.type
_entity.pdbx_description
1 polymer ?
#
loop_
_entity_poly.entity_id
_entity_poly.type
_entity_poly.pdbx_seq_one_letter_code
_entity_poly.pdbx_strand_id
1 'polypeptide(L)'
;QESRGLGDVYKRQLILILLTDKWETIILMLQILCVGFVFDHISAINRNLLYVKGRADLALKLEIIKKVIATLILFVSIPFGLIGLCIGKAIYGVLAMILNSWYTRSLINVSLGDQIKDFSPSLSIVIISALIAYIPVYTLNSSLKQFIVGCVVFMICFLCLSSVFKLKEYRYSMDILKQALSR
;
A
#
# COMPACT_ATOMS: atom_id res chain seq x y z
N GLN A 1 4.84 -4.11 33.34
CA GLN A 1 3.67 -3.46 32.78
C GLN A 1 3.99 -2.97 31.36
N GLU A 2 3.65 -3.78 30.46
CA GLU A 2 3.20 -3.64 29.08
C GLU A 2 3.86 -2.55 28.23
N SER A 3 4.92 -2.95 27.57
CA SER A 3 5.37 -2.39 26.30
C SER A 3 4.35 -2.69 25.20
N ARG A 4 3.23 -2.00 25.17
CA ARG A 4 2.33 -2.00 24.00
C ARG A 4 3.08 -1.36 22.85
N GLY A 5 3.29 -2.13 21.78
CA GLY A 5 4.07 -1.73 20.62
C GLY A 5 3.59 -0.42 20.03
N LEU A 6 4.52 0.40 19.62
CA LEU A 6 4.32 1.77 19.12
C LEU A 6 3.35 1.89 17.95
N GLY A 7 3.25 0.86 17.11
CA GLY A 7 2.28 0.82 16.03
C GLY A 7 0.82 0.89 16.51
N ASP A 8 0.54 0.37 17.71
CA ASP A 8 -0.80 0.37 18.27
C ASP A 8 -1.24 1.76 18.75
N VAL A 9 -0.30 2.59 19.20
CA VAL A 9 -0.59 3.94 19.71
C VAL A 9 -1.13 4.85 18.60
N TYR A 10 -0.53 4.85 17.42
CA TYR A 10 -0.99 5.69 16.28
C TYR A 10 -2.33 5.27 15.73
N LYS A 11 -2.51 3.98 15.58
CA LYS A 11 -3.73 3.39 15.02
C LYS A 11 -4.91 3.60 15.97
N ARG A 12 -4.65 3.40 17.24
CA ARG A 12 -5.62 3.65 18.30
C ARG A 12 -6.02 5.14 18.32
N GLN A 13 -5.06 6.05 18.21
CA GLN A 13 -5.33 7.48 18.27
C GLN A 13 -6.13 8.00 17.08
N LEU A 14 -5.82 7.59 15.86
CA LEU A 14 -6.57 8.01 14.68
C LEU A 14 -8.03 7.54 14.75
N ILE A 15 -8.25 6.32 15.21
CA ILE A 15 -9.59 5.76 15.34
C ILE A 15 -10.32 6.36 16.53
N LEU A 16 -9.67 6.59 17.66
CA LEU A 16 -10.29 7.24 18.83
C LEU A 16 -10.65 8.70 18.56
N ILE A 17 -9.85 9.41 17.76
CA ILE A 17 -10.15 10.80 17.38
C ILE A 17 -11.31 10.88 16.38
N LEU A 18 -11.36 9.93 15.44
CA LEU A 18 -12.34 9.95 14.36
C LEU A 18 -13.62 9.16 14.68
N LEU A 19 -13.53 8.09 15.47
CA LEU A 19 -14.57 7.07 15.51
C LEU A 19 -14.98 6.59 16.91
N THR A 20 -14.42 7.06 18.02
CA THR A 20 -14.68 6.58 19.40
C THR A 20 -14.15 5.18 19.74
N ASP A 21 -14.13 4.82 21.05
CA ASP A 21 -13.58 3.55 21.57
C ASP A 21 -14.18 2.26 20.98
N LYS A 22 -15.41 2.35 20.46
CA LYS A 22 -16.12 1.21 19.84
C LYS A 22 -15.39 0.64 18.60
N TRP A 23 -14.49 1.41 18.00
CA TRP A 23 -13.82 1.06 16.74
C TRP A 23 -12.40 0.53 16.92
N GLU A 24 -11.94 0.32 18.15
CA GLU A 24 -10.60 -0.21 18.45
C GLU A 24 -10.30 -1.53 17.71
N THR A 25 -11.32 -2.40 17.60
CA THR A 25 -11.19 -3.68 16.90
C THR A 25 -10.88 -3.54 15.40
N ILE A 26 -11.24 -2.40 14.79
CA ILE A 26 -10.99 -2.14 13.36
C ILE A 26 -9.53 -1.82 13.08
N ILE A 27 -8.76 -1.42 14.08
CA ILE A 27 -7.35 -1.07 13.93
C ILE A 27 -6.56 -2.22 13.29
N LEU A 28 -6.70 -3.41 13.85
CA LEU A 28 -6.03 -4.61 13.33
C LEU A 28 -6.47 -4.93 11.89
N MET A 29 -7.76 -4.79 11.60
CA MET A 29 -8.30 -5.02 10.25
C MET A 29 -7.71 -4.05 9.23
N LEU A 30 -7.64 -2.75 9.57
CA LEU A 30 -7.02 -1.74 8.71
C LEU A 30 -5.55 -2.03 8.44
N GLN A 31 -4.82 -2.52 9.44
CA GLN A 31 -3.41 -2.89 9.28
C GLN A 31 -3.23 -3.99 8.25
N ILE A 32 -4.01 -5.06 8.39
CA ILE A 32 -3.98 -6.21 7.48
C ILE A 32 -4.34 -5.76 6.06
N LEU A 33 -5.38 -4.92 5.93
CA LEU A 33 -5.80 -4.39 4.63
C LEU A 33 -4.74 -3.48 3.99
N CYS A 34 -4.07 -2.63 4.78
CA CYS A 34 -2.98 -1.77 4.27
C CYS A 34 -1.85 -2.60 3.65
N VAL A 35 -1.46 -3.71 4.28
CA VAL A 35 -0.47 -4.64 3.70
C VAL A 35 -0.97 -5.21 2.37
N GLY A 36 -2.25 -5.62 2.31
CA GLY A 36 -2.86 -6.13 1.07
C GLY A 36 -2.87 -5.10 -0.06
N PHE A 37 -3.17 -3.84 0.23
CA PHE A 37 -3.24 -2.78 -0.77
C PHE A 37 -1.90 -2.43 -1.42
N VAL A 38 -0.77 -2.67 -0.76
CA VAL A 38 0.57 -2.52 -1.38
C VAL A 38 0.68 -3.37 -2.64
N PHE A 39 0.18 -4.60 -2.61
CA PHE A 39 0.23 -5.52 -3.75
C PHE A 39 -0.80 -5.18 -4.83
N ASP A 40 -1.93 -4.57 -4.47
CA ASP A 40 -2.95 -4.14 -5.41
C ASP A 40 -2.44 -3.08 -6.40
N HIS A 41 -1.51 -2.20 -6.01
CA HIS A 41 -0.91 -1.21 -6.90
C HIS A 41 -0.10 -1.86 -8.02
N ILE A 42 0.77 -2.82 -7.70
CA ILE A 42 1.55 -3.57 -8.70
C ILE A 42 0.61 -4.32 -9.65
N SER A 43 -0.42 -4.93 -9.08
CA SER A 43 -1.46 -5.63 -9.82
C SER A 43 -2.20 -4.70 -10.81
N ALA A 44 -2.52 -3.46 -10.40
CA ALA A 44 -3.21 -2.48 -11.24
C ALA A 44 -2.33 -2.00 -12.41
N ILE A 45 -1.04 -1.76 -12.18
CA ILE A 45 -0.08 -1.37 -13.23
C ILE A 45 0.00 -2.46 -14.30
N ASN A 46 0.17 -3.72 -13.90
CA ASN A 46 0.23 -4.84 -14.83
C ASN A 46 -1.06 -4.99 -15.65
N ARG A 47 -2.23 -4.81 -15.03
CA ARG A 47 -3.52 -4.85 -15.72
C ARG A 47 -3.63 -3.73 -16.76
N ASN A 48 -3.27 -2.49 -16.40
CA ASN A 48 -3.31 -1.37 -17.32
C ASN A 48 -2.39 -1.58 -18.52
N LEU A 49 -1.26 -2.21 -18.33
CA LEU A 49 -0.33 -2.55 -19.41
C LEU A 49 -0.96 -3.51 -20.45
N LEU A 50 -1.78 -4.48 -20.00
CA LEU A 50 -2.52 -5.36 -20.92
C LEU A 50 -3.46 -4.55 -21.83
N TYR A 51 -4.14 -3.54 -21.30
CA TYR A 51 -5.01 -2.67 -22.10
C TYR A 51 -4.22 -1.81 -23.09
N VAL A 52 -3.11 -1.22 -22.65
CA VAL A 52 -2.24 -0.40 -23.53
C VAL A 52 -1.66 -1.24 -24.68
N LYS A 53 -1.37 -2.52 -24.45
CA LYS A 53 -0.90 -3.46 -25.48
C LYS A 53 -2.03 -4.01 -26.37
N GLY A 54 -3.27 -3.53 -26.21
CA GLY A 54 -4.42 -4.00 -27.00
C GLY A 54 -4.85 -5.44 -26.74
N ARG A 55 -4.37 -6.05 -25.64
CA ARG A 55 -4.68 -7.45 -25.28
C ARG A 55 -5.82 -7.53 -24.26
N ALA A 56 -6.95 -6.90 -24.60
CA ALA A 56 -8.16 -6.94 -23.78
C ALA A 56 -8.70 -8.36 -23.58
N ASP A 57 -8.45 -9.27 -24.53
CA ASP A 57 -8.75 -10.69 -24.44
C ASP A 57 -8.08 -11.36 -23.22
N LEU A 58 -6.79 -11.09 -23.02
CA LEU A 58 -6.04 -11.61 -21.88
C LEU A 58 -6.46 -10.94 -20.57
N ALA A 59 -6.72 -9.63 -20.61
CA ALA A 59 -7.22 -8.91 -19.45
C ALA A 59 -8.56 -9.48 -18.96
N LEU A 60 -9.48 -9.78 -19.88
CA LEU A 60 -10.77 -10.40 -19.54
C LEU A 60 -10.61 -11.80 -18.95
N LYS A 61 -9.80 -12.66 -19.58
CA LYS A 61 -9.52 -14.00 -19.04
C LYS A 61 -8.95 -13.93 -17.62
N LEU A 62 -8.00 -13.03 -17.41
CA LEU A 62 -7.36 -12.82 -16.12
C LEU A 62 -8.36 -12.33 -15.05
N GLU A 63 -9.27 -11.41 -15.42
CA GLU A 63 -10.33 -10.93 -14.51
C GLU A 63 -11.29 -12.05 -14.11
N ILE A 64 -11.66 -12.93 -15.04
CA ILE A 64 -12.51 -14.10 -14.74
C ILE A 64 -11.81 -15.03 -13.75
N ILE A 65 -10.55 -15.38 -14.00
CA ILE A 65 -9.76 -16.24 -13.10
C ILE A 65 -9.67 -15.63 -11.71
N LYS A 66 -9.34 -14.32 -11.62
CA LYS A 66 -9.26 -13.61 -10.35
C LYS A 66 -10.59 -13.58 -9.60
N LYS A 67 -11.72 -13.43 -10.31
CA LYS A 67 -13.05 -13.46 -9.68
C LYS A 67 -13.36 -14.83 -9.08
N VAL A 68 -13.03 -15.90 -9.79
CA VAL A 68 -13.20 -17.27 -9.26
C VAL A 68 -12.36 -17.46 -7.99
N ILE A 69 -11.08 -17.08 -8.03
CA ILE A 69 -10.18 -17.18 -6.87
C ILE A 69 -10.69 -16.31 -5.71
N ALA A 70 -11.13 -15.07 -5.97
CA ALA A 70 -11.68 -14.18 -4.95
C ALA A 70 -12.91 -14.79 -4.27
N THR A 71 -13.80 -15.40 -5.06
CA THR A 71 -15.00 -16.07 -4.54
C THR A 71 -14.62 -17.27 -3.66
N LEU A 72 -13.67 -18.09 -4.06
CA LEU A 72 -13.20 -19.23 -3.26
C LEU A 72 -12.58 -18.75 -1.94
N ILE A 73 -11.70 -17.74 -1.99
CA ILE A 73 -11.08 -17.16 -0.79
C ILE A 73 -12.15 -16.57 0.13
N LEU A 74 -13.16 -15.90 -0.42
CA LEU A 74 -14.27 -15.34 0.35
C LEU A 74 -14.97 -16.45 1.14
N PHE A 75 -15.40 -17.53 0.48
CA PHE A 75 -16.10 -18.64 1.13
C PHE A 75 -15.25 -19.29 2.23
N VAL A 76 -13.95 -19.47 1.99
CA VAL A 76 -13.03 -20.02 3.01
C VAL A 76 -12.84 -19.06 4.17
N SER A 77 -12.90 -17.74 3.94
CA SER A 77 -12.66 -16.72 4.95
C SER A 77 -13.86 -16.42 5.85
N ILE A 78 -15.09 -16.69 5.39
CA ILE A 78 -16.33 -16.40 6.14
C ILE A 78 -16.35 -17.05 7.54
N PRO A 79 -15.99 -18.33 7.73
CA PRO A 79 -16.00 -18.96 9.04
C PRO A 79 -15.08 -18.31 10.09
N PHE A 80 -14.05 -17.58 9.64
CA PHE A 80 -13.08 -16.91 10.49
C PHE A 80 -13.49 -15.46 10.85
N GLY A 81 -14.71 -15.04 10.49
CA GLY A 81 -15.24 -13.71 10.79
C GLY A 81 -14.53 -12.58 10.04
N LEU A 82 -14.65 -11.35 10.55
CA LEU A 82 -14.14 -10.14 9.89
C LEU A 82 -12.61 -10.13 9.72
N ILE A 83 -11.86 -10.63 10.70
CA ILE A 83 -10.40 -10.73 10.60
C ILE A 83 -10.02 -11.71 9.50
N GLY A 84 -10.70 -12.85 9.42
CA GLY A 84 -10.51 -13.82 8.35
C GLY A 84 -10.74 -13.23 6.96
N LEU A 85 -11.78 -12.40 6.80
CA LEU A 85 -12.05 -11.69 5.54
C LEU A 85 -10.93 -10.70 5.17
N CYS A 86 -10.37 -9.97 6.15
CA CYS A 86 -9.25 -9.06 5.92
C CYS A 86 -7.98 -9.82 5.49
N ILE A 87 -7.68 -10.94 6.15
CA ILE A 87 -6.56 -11.83 5.77
C ILE A 87 -6.79 -12.41 4.39
N GLY A 88 -8.00 -12.89 4.10
CA GLY A 88 -8.38 -13.39 2.77
C GLY A 88 -8.16 -12.35 1.67
N LYS A 89 -8.56 -11.09 1.93
CA LYS A 89 -8.30 -9.98 0.99
C LYS A 89 -6.81 -9.72 0.79
N ALA A 90 -5.99 -9.77 1.84
CA ALA A 90 -4.54 -9.61 1.71
C ALA A 90 -3.90 -10.76 0.90
N ILE A 91 -4.30 -12.00 1.15
CA ILE A 91 -3.86 -13.18 0.37
C ILE A 91 -4.28 -13.03 -1.09
N TYR A 92 -5.52 -12.62 -1.35
CA TYR A 92 -6.01 -12.36 -2.70
C TYR A 92 -5.16 -11.29 -3.41
N GLY A 93 -4.76 -10.20 -2.73
CA GLY A 93 -3.90 -9.16 -3.29
C GLY A 93 -2.56 -9.71 -3.79
N VAL A 94 -1.91 -10.57 -2.99
CA VAL A 94 -0.66 -11.24 -3.38
C VAL A 94 -0.87 -12.17 -4.58
N LEU A 95 -1.91 -12.99 -4.57
CA LEU A 95 -2.22 -13.89 -5.69
C LEU A 95 -2.56 -13.12 -6.97
N ALA A 96 -3.33 -12.05 -6.87
CA ALA A 96 -3.66 -11.18 -7.99
C ALA A 96 -2.41 -10.51 -8.59
N MET A 97 -1.47 -10.07 -7.74
CA MET A 97 -0.17 -9.54 -8.20
C MET A 97 0.62 -10.59 -8.97
N ILE A 98 0.73 -11.81 -8.45
CA ILE A 98 1.47 -12.91 -9.10
C ILE A 98 0.84 -13.23 -10.46
N LEU A 99 -0.48 -13.40 -10.51
CA LEU A 99 -1.21 -13.71 -11.74
C LEU A 99 -1.07 -12.60 -12.78
N ASN A 100 -1.27 -11.34 -12.39
CA ASN A 100 -1.12 -10.22 -13.32
C ASN A 100 0.31 -10.13 -13.86
N SER A 101 1.32 -10.27 -13.01
CA SER A 101 2.73 -10.25 -13.42
C SER A 101 3.09 -11.42 -14.34
N TRP A 102 2.53 -12.60 -14.11
CA TRP A 102 2.79 -13.75 -14.99
C TRP A 102 2.24 -13.52 -16.40
N TYR A 103 1.00 -13.06 -16.53
CA TYR A 103 0.42 -12.75 -17.84
C TYR A 103 1.16 -11.61 -18.54
N THR A 104 1.58 -10.59 -17.79
CA THR A 104 2.30 -9.44 -18.35
C THR A 104 3.72 -9.81 -18.78
N ARG A 105 4.38 -10.73 -18.08
CA ARG A 105 5.74 -11.20 -18.43
C ARG A 105 5.85 -11.65 -19.87
N SER A 106 4.85 -12.35 -20.40
CA SER A 106 4.86 -12.84 -21.79
C SER A 106 4.78 -11.71 -22.82
N LEU A 107 4.36 -10.50 -22.42
CA LEU A 107 4.16 -9.36 -23.32
C LEU A 107 5.29 -8.33 -23.31
N ILE A 108 5.99 -8.20 -22.20
CA ILE A 108 7.02 -7.17 -22.02
C ILE A 108 8.36 -7.70 -21.53
N ASN A 109 8.50 -9.03 -21.37
CA ASN A 109 9.72 -9.68 -20.86
C ASN A 109 10.22 -9.15 -19.51
N VAL A 110 9.34 -8.54 -18.68
CA VAL A 110 9.66 -8.09 -17.32
C VAL A 110 9.15 -9.12 -16.33
N SER A 111 10.07 -9.65 -15.52
CA SER A 111 9.69 -10.65 -14.51
C SER A 111 9.09 -9.98 -13.27
N LEU A 112 8.40 -10.78 -12.45
CA LEU A 112 7.90 -10.33 -11.15
C LEU A 112 9.05 -9.84 -10.25
N GLY A 113 10.22 -10.51 -10.31
CA GLY A 113 11.42 -10.09 -9.57
C GLY A 113 11.94 -8.72 -9.99
N ASP A 114 11.90 -8.39 -11.28
CA ASP A 114 12.30 -7.08 -11.77
C ASP A 114 11.34 -5.99 -11.28
N GLN A 115 10.02 -6.26 -11.28
CA GLN A 115 9.01 -5.34 -10.76
C GLN A 115 9.17 -5.08 -9.27
N ILE A 116 9.44 -6.12 -8.46
CA ILE A 116 9.72 -5.98 -7.03
C ILE A 116 11.01 -5.18 -6.81
N LYS A 117 12.04 -5.42 -7.62
CA LYS A 117 13.31 -4.69 -7.54
C LYS A 117 13.14 -3.22 -7.89
N ASP A 118 12.33 -2.88 -8.89
CA ASP A 118 12.04 -1.50 -9.25
C ASP A 118 11.19 -0.79 -8.17
N PHE A 119 10.28 -1.50 -7.50
CA PHE A 119 9.44 -0.96 -6.45
C PHE A 119 10.17 -0.85 -5.09
N SER A 120 11.16 -1.70 -4.85
CA SER A 120 11.90 -1.82 -3.57
C SER A 120 12.50 -0.48 -3.08
N PRO A 121 13.14 0.36 -3.91
CA PRO A 121 13.71 1.62 -3.45
C PRO A 121 12.65 2.59 -2.91
N SER A 122 11.51 2.69 -3.61
CA SER A 122 10.40 3.55 -3.18
C SER A 122 9.80 3.06 -1.87
N LEU A 123 9.61 1.74 -1.72
CA LEU A 123 9.13 1.12 -0.49
C LEU A 123 10.09 1.36 0.68
N SER A 124 11.40 1.21 0.45
CA SER A 124 12.43 1.44 1.47
C SER A 124 12.42 2.89 1.98
N ILE A 125 12.27 3.87 1.09
CA ILE A 125 12.16 5.28 1.46
C ILE A 125 10.90 5.55 2.29
N VAL A 126 9.76 4.95 1.93
CA VAL A 126 8.52 5.06 2.72
C VAL A 126 8.72 4.51 4.13
N ILE A 127 9.33 3.33 4.27
CA ILE A 127 9.59 2.71 5.57
C ILE A 127 10.56 3.57 6.41
N ILE A 128 11.65 4.04 5.82
CA ILE A 128 12.63 4.89 6.52
C ILE A 128 11.98 6.21 6.95
N SER A 129 11.17 6.85 6.08
CA SER A 129 10.45 8.08 6.41
C SER A 129 9.46 7.87 7.55
N ALA A 130 8.78 6.72 7.58
CA ALA A 130 7.86 6.37 8.65
C ALA A 130 8.57 6.15 9.99
N LEU A 131 9.73 5.49 9.97
CA LEU A 131 10.56 5.28 11.15
C LEU A 131 11.10 6.61 11.71
N ILE A 132 11.55 7.52 10.84
CA ILE A 132 12.02 8.85 11.27
C ILE A 132 10.87 9.68 11.84
N ALA A 133 9.70 9.68 11.17
CA ALA A 133 8.54 10.41 11.63
C ALA A 133 8.01 9.91 12.99
N TYR A 134 8.32 8.68 13.33
CA TYR A 134 7.94 8.07 14.58
C TYR A 134 8.65 8.69 15.82
N ILE A 135 9.91 9.11 15.68
CA ILE A 135 10.74 9.62 16.78
C ILE A 135 10.09 10.82 17.49
N PRO A 136 9.78 11.94 16.78
CA PRO A 136 9.19 13.11 17.42
C PRO A 136 7.78 12.89 17.97
N VAL A 137 7.08 11.93 17.41
CA VAL A 137 5.70 11.64 17.85
C VAL A 137 5.68 10.94 19.20
N TYR A 138 6.68 10.11 19.50
CA TYR A 138 6.79 9.42 20.79
C TYR A 138 6.92 10.39 21.97
N THR A 139 7.44 11.59 21.74
CA THR A 139 7.65 12.60 22.79
C THR A 139 6.41 13.45 23.09
N LEU A 140 5.35 13.34 22.30
CA LEU A 140 4.15 14.16 22.42
C LEU A 140 3.06 13.44 23.23
N ASN A 141 2.37 14.18 24.10
CA ASN A 141 1.32 13.63 24.98
C ASN A 141 -0.11 13.76 24.43
N SER A 142 -0.31 14.44 23.31
CA SER A 142 -1.65 14.70 22.75
C SER A 142 -1.83 13.98 21.42
N SER A 143 -2.88 13.17 21.30
CA SER A 143 -3.20 12.35 20.13
C SER A 143 -3.30 13.17 18.83
N LEU A 144 -3.97 14.32 18.86
CA LEU A 144 -4.07 15.23 17.70
C LEU A 144 -2.71 15.79 17.28
N LYS A 145 -1.90 16.23 18.24
CA LYS A 145 -0.56 16.76 17.95
C LYS A 145 0.34 15.67 17.38
N GLN A 146 0.28 14.47 17.93
CA GLN A 146 1.02 13.30 17.43
C GLN A 146 0.67 13.02 15.97
N PHE A 147 -0.61 13.00 15.62
CA PHE A 147 -1.07 12.77 14.26
C PHE A 147 -0.57 13.83 13.28
N ILE A 148 -0.80 15.12 13.61
CA ILE A 148 -0.39 16.24 12.75
C ILE A 148 1.12 16.27 12.56
N VAL A 149 1.90 16.17 13.65
CA VAL A 149 3.37 16.19 13.59
C VAL A 149 3.89 14.98 12.84
N GLY A 150 3.31 13.78 13.07
CA GLY A 150 3.67 12.57 12.36
C GLY A 150 3.47 12.71 10.84
N CYS A 151 2.31 13.20 10.41
CA CYS A 151 2.03 13.44 8.98
C CYS A 151 2.98 14.48 8.37
N VAL A 152 3.22 15.59 9.04
CA VAL A 152 4.11 16.65 8.53
C VAL A 152 5.55 16.17 8.43
N VAL A 153 6.07 15.54 9.48
CA VAL A 153 7.45 15.01 9.48
C VAL A 153 7.61 13.90 8.44
N PHE A 154 6.64 12.97 8.36
CA PHE A 154 6.65 11.93 7.32
C PHE A 154 6.71 12.54 5.92
N MET A 155 5.86 13.52 5.62
CA MET A 155 5.81 14.16 4.31
C MET A 155 7.13 14.87 3.97
N ILE A 156 7.70 15.62 4.92
CA ILE A 156 8.99 16.30 4.74
C ILE A 156 10.11 15.27 4.51
N CYS A 157 10.22 14.25 5.36
CA CYS A 157 11.23 13.22 5.23
C CYS A 157 11.10 12.46 3.92
N PHE A 158 9.89 12.08 3.52
CA PHE A 158 9.62 11.40 2.27
C PHE A 158 10.06 12.23 1.05
N LEU A 159 9.70 13.52 1.00
CA LEU A 159 10.11 14.42 -0.07
C LEU A 159 11.63 14.65 -0.11
N CYS A 160 12.24 14.86 1.06
CA CYS A 160 13.69 15.02 1.16
C CYS A 160 14.44 13.76 0.68
N LEU A 161 14.09 12.58 1.20
CA LEU A 161 14.73 11.33 0.81
C LEU A 161 14.49 11.00 -0.67
N SER A 162 13.29 11.20 -1.18
CA SER A 162 12.98 11.00 -2.60
C SER A 162 13.79 11.92 -3.51
N SER A 163 14.05 13.16 -3.06
CA SER A 163 14.91 14.11 -3.77
C SER A 163 16.37 13.69 -3.75
N VAL A 164 16.91 13.30 -2.58
CA VAL A 164 18.30 12.87 -2.38
C VAL A 164 18.61 11.61 -3.19
N PHE A 165 17.74 10.61 -3.12
CA PHE A 165 17.91 9.35 -3.86
C PHE A 165 17.51 9.45 -5.33
N LYS A 166 17.08 10.65 -5.79
CA LYS A 166 16.72 10.93 -7.20
C LYS A 166 15.80 9.86 -7.79
N LEU A 167 14.78 9.45 -7.04
CA LEU A 167 13.80 8.50 -7.53
C LEU A 167 13.24 8.95 -8.89
N LYS A 168 13.10 8.01 -9.83
CA LYS A 168 12.55 8.28 -11.17
C LYS A 168 11.15 8.90 -11.08
N GLU A 169 10.33 8.39 -10.18
CA GLU A 169 8.95 8.83 -9.91
C GLU A 169 8.90 10.27 -9.39
N TYR A 170 9.82 10.63 -8.48
CA TYR A 170 9.92 11.99 -7.95
C TYR A 170 10.30 12.99 -9.06
N ARG A 171 11.29 12.65 -9.87
CA ARG A 171 11.72 13.50 -10.98
C ARG A 171 10.61 13.73 -12.00
N TYR A 172 9.90 12.66 -12.39
CA TYR A 172 8.76 12.74 -13.29
C TYR A 172 7.63 13.61 -12.74
N SER A 173 7.30 13.45 -11.44
CA SER A 173 6.27 14.26 -10.77
C SER A 173 6.65 15.73 -10.73
N MET A 174 7.92 16.06 -10.46
CA MET A 174 8.42 17.44 -10.45
C MET A 174 8.40 18.08 -11.85
N ASP A 175 8.70 17.32 -12.91
CA ASP A 175 8.63 17.82 -14.29
C ASP A 175 7.18 18.14 -14.70
N ILE A 176 6.22 17.30 -14.33
CA ILE A 176 4.78 17.58 -14.55
C ILE A 176 4.36 18.84 -13.78
N LEU A 177 4.79 18.99 -12.53
CA LEU A 177 4.43 20.13 -11.68
C LEU A 177 5.00 21.44 -12.28
N LYS A 178 6.24 21.43 -12.76
CA LYS A 178 6.86 22.57 -13.45
C LYS A 178 6.11 22.94 -14.74
N GLN A 179 5.71 21.95 -15.54
CA GLN A 179 4.92 22.18 -16.74
C GLN A 179 3.53 22.76 -16.44
N ALA A 180 2.89 22.30 -15.34
CA ALA A 180 1.59 22.82 -14.91
C ALA A 180 1.66 24.27 -14.39
N LEU A 181 2.77 24.63 -13.70
CA LEU A 181 2.98 25.98 -13.16
C LEU A 181 3.48 26.98 -14.22
N SER A 182 3.99 26.50 -15.35
CA SER A 182 4.46 27.36 -16.46
C SER A 182 3.37 27.69 -17.50
N ARG A 183 2.15 27.19 -17.30
CA ARG A 183 0.96 27.52 -18.08
C ARG A 183 0.09 28.53 -17.35
#